data_13c9ef35890a681e5d7accc309dab05e
#
_entry.id   13c9ef35890a681e5d7accc309dab05e
#
_cell.length_a   1.000
_cell.length_b   1.000
_cell.length_c   1.000
_cell.angle_alpha   90.00
_cell.angle_beta   90.00
_cell.angle_gamma   90.00
#
_symmetry.space_group_name_H-M   'P 1'
#
loop_
_entity.id
_entity.type
_entity.pdbx_description
1 polymer ?
#
loop_
_entity_poly.entity_id
_entity_poly.type
_entity_poly.pdbx_seq_one_letter_code
_entity_poly.pdbx_strand_id
1 'polypeptide(L)'
;MPHRTTAELEGHVHHLRAAPAVLGTLEMVVRRPAAARREILDEGELDVLAGLVGDNWLDRATSRAIAEGRHLEAQLNVMSARMVQFLAPTPAEQAMAGDQLFLDLDISVTNLPTGSRLAIGDEALIEVTAKPHNGCAKFLARFGLDAAAFVNAPVGKELRLRGFNARVVSGGVIRAGDKVRRL
;
A
#
# COMPACT_ATOMS: atom_id res chain seq x y z
N MET A 1 -20.39 -7.12 5.29
CA MET A 1 -20.78 -5.81 5.84
C MET A 1 -21.31 -4.92 4.74
N PRO A 2 -22.12 -3.89 5.06
CA PRO A 2 -22.48 -2.91 4.06
C PRO A 2 -21.21 -2.16 3.61
N HIS A 3 -21.07 -2.01 2.30
CA HIS A 3 -19.98 -1.20 1.72
C HIS A 3 -20.24 0.28 1.95
N ARG A 4 -19.19 1.08 1.98
CA ARG A 4 -19.29 2.54 2.08
C ARG A 4 -19.95 3.13 0.85
N THR A 5 -20.84 4.08 1.05
CA THR A 5 -21.47 4.86 -0.02
C THR A 5 -20.56 5.98 -0.51
N THR A 6 -20.80 6.49 -1.71
CA THR A 6 -20.07 7.63 -2.27
C THR A 6 -20.10 8.85 -1.32
N ALA A 7 -21.26 9.17 -0.72
CA ALA A 7 -21.38 10.29 0.21
C ALA A 7 -20.52 10.13 1.48
N GLU A 8 -20.45 8.91 2.04
CA GLU A 8 -19.56 8.62 3.18
C GLU A 8 -18.08 8.77 2.79
N LEU A 9 -17.70 8.31 1.60
CA LEU A 9 -16.34 8.40 1.09
C LEU A 9 -15.92 9.86 0.87
N GLU A 10 -16.78 10.66 0.25
CA GLU A 10 -16.57 12.11 0.05
C GLU A 10 -16.45 12.85 1.38
N GLY A 11 -17.33 12.55 2.35
CA GLY A 11 -17.27 13.12 3.70
C GLY A 11 -15.98 12.77 4.45
N HIS A 12 -15.31 11.67 4.10
CA HIS A 12 -14.07 11.23 4.75
C HIS A 12 -12.80 11.87 4.18
N VAL A 13 -12.86 12.56 3.03
CA VAL A 13 -11.69 13.16 2.35
C VAL A 13 -10.89 14.08 3.27
N HIS A 14 -11.55 14.87 4.12
CA HIS A 14 -10.86 15.76 5.06
C HIS A 14 -9.92 14.98 5.99
N HIS A 15 -10.38 13.84 6.53
CA HIS A 15 -9.56 12.98 7.39
C HIS A 15 -8.37 12.36 6.63
N LEU A 16 -8.57 11.97 5.37
CA LEU A 16 -7.51 11.43 4.52
C LEU A 16 -6.43 12.49 4.24
N ARG A 17 -6.82 13.74 3.97
CA ARG A 17 -5.89 14.86 3.74
C ARG A 17 -5.15 15.32 5.00
N ALA A 18 -5.64 14.99 6.18
CA ALA A 18 -5.00 15.32 7.46
C ALA A 18 -3.89 14.32 7.85
N ALA A 19 -3.50 13.41 6.97
CA ALA A 19 -2.38 12.49 7.21
C ALA A 19 -1.05 13.27 7.32
N PRO A 20 -0.11 12.83 8.20
CA PRO A 20 1.16 13.52 8.40
C PRO A 20 2.02 13.49 7.12
N ALA A 21 2.62 14.63 6.75
CA ALA A 21 3.34 14.75 5.49
C ALA A 21 4.79 14.23 5.52
N VAL A 22 5.45 14.23 6.68
CA VAL A 22 6.90 13.95 6.77
C VAL A 22 7.21 12.72 7.61
N LEU A 23 6.56 12.59 8.76
CA LEU A 23 6.80 11.52 9.72
C LEU A 23 5.47 10.86 10.08
N GLY A 24 5.28 9.66 9.61
CA GLY A 24 4.11 8.82 9.86
C GLY A 24 4.45 7.53 10.57
N THR A 25 3.56 6.54 10.43
CA THR A 25 3.66 5.23 11.11
C THR A 25 3.30 4.11 10.14
N LEU A 26 4.00 2.98 10.25
CA LEU A 26 3.62 1.72 9.62
C LEU A 26 2.57 1.05 10.51
N GLU A 27 1.32 1.05 10.06
CA GLU A 27 0.19 0.56 10.85
C GLU A 27 0.00 -0.96 10.74
N MET A 28 0.34 -1.55 9.59
CA MET A 28 0.17 -2.98 9.37
C MET A 28 1.11 -3.49 8.29
N VAL A 29 1.65 -4.69 8.50
CA VAL A 29 2.41 -5.47 7.51
C VAL A 29 1.62 -6.72 7.15
N VAL A 30 1.43 -6.98 5.86
CA VAL A 30 0.65 -8.12 5.37
C VAL A 30 1.45 -8.91 4.34
N ARG A 31 1.73 -10.17 4.63
CA ARG A 31 2.32 -11.12 3.70
C ARG A 31 1.23 -11.86 2.92
N ARG A 32 1.47 -12.12 1.66
CA ARG A 32 0.57 -12.86 0.75
C ARG A 32 1.29 -14.14 0.29
N PRO A 33 1.34 -15.20 1.12
CA PRO A 33 2.11 -16.41 0.80
C PRO A 33 1.51 -17.21 -0.36
N ALA A 34 0.20 -17.05 -0.63
CA ALA A 34 -0.49 -17.71 -1.73
C ALA A 34 -1.68 -16.86 -2.23
N ALA A 35 -2.28 -17.28 -3.33
CA ALA A 35 -3.51 -16.66 -3.84
C ALA A 35 -4.60 -16.68 -2.78
N ALA A 36 -5.25 -15.52 -2.56
CA ALA A 36 -6.29 -15.27 -1.57
C ALA A 36 -5.88 -15.47 -0.08
N ARG A 37 -4.66 -15.89 0.22
CA ARG A 37 -4.15 -15.98 1.59
C ARG A 37 -3.51 -14.68 2.02
N ARG A 38 -3.76 -14.27 3.28
CA ARG A 38 -3.22 -13.07 3.91
C ARG A 38 -2.76 -13.43 5.32
N GLU A 39 -1.56 -12.96 5.66
CA GLU A 39 -0.98 -13.11 6.98
C GLU A 39 -0.58 -11.73 7.48
N ILE A 40 -1.21 -11.28 8.55
CA ILE A 40 -0.80 -10.06 9.25
C ILE A 40 0.41 -10.42 10.09
N LEU A 41 1.47 -9.65 9.95
CA LEU A 41 2.74 -9.89 10.62
C LEU A 41 2.99 -8.81 11.68
N ASP A 42 3.44 -9.23 12.86
CA ASP A 42 3.99 -8.32 13.87
C ASP A 42 5.34 -7.77 13.41
N GLU A 43 6.11 -8.62 12.70
CA GLU A 43 7.43 -8.32 12.14
C GLU A 43 7.53 -8.90 10.73
N GLY A 44 8.10 -8.13 9.80
CA GLY A 44 8.41 -8.56 8.43
C GLY A 44 9.83 -8.14 8.04
N GLU A 45 10.44 -8.89 7.16
CA GLU A 45 11.75 -8.58 6.59
C GLU A 45 11.58 -8.06 5.16
N LEU A 46 12.13 -6.88 4.89
CA LEU A 46 12.29 -6.37 3.53
C LEU A 46 13.67 -6.73 2.99
N ASP A 47 13.72 -7.27 1.79
CA ASP A 47 14.94 -7.61 1.07
C ASP A 47 14.90 -7.03 -0.34
N VAL A 48 16.05 -6.59 -0.83
CA VAL A 48 16.17 -5.92 -2.15
C VAL A 48 15.71 -6.80 -3.30
N LEU A 49 15.94 -8.11 -3.21
CA LEU A 49 15.57 -9.09 -4.26
C LEU A 49 14.21 -9.73 -3.97
N ALA A 50 13.97 -10.12 -2.72
CA ALA A 50 12.76 -10.83 -2.34
C ALA A 50 11.56 -9.92 -2.07
N GLY A 51 11.76 -8.60 -1.89
CA GLY A 51 10.68 -7.71 -1.44
C GLY A 51 10.33 -7.96 0.01
N LEU A 52 9.05 -8.14 0.33
CA LEU A 52 8.64 -8.68 1.63
C LEU A 52 8.87 -10.19 1.62
N VAL A 53 9.77 -10.66 2.49
CA VAL A 53 10.18 -12.07 2.53
C VAL A 53 8.97 -12.98 2.77
N GLY A 54 8.84 -14.01 1.93
CA GLY A 54 7.72 -14.96 1.94
C GLY A 54 6.43 -14.46 1.29
N ASP A 55 6.41 -13.25 0.70
CA ASP A 55 5.31 -12.80 -0.17
C ASP A 55 5.46 -13.39 -1.58
N ASN A 56 4.35 -13.70 -2.23
CA ASN A 56 4.33 -14.31 -3.57
C ASN A 56 4.35 -13.30 -4.74
N TRP A 57 4.81 -12.07 -4.50
CA TRP A 57 4.78 -11.02 -5.54
C TRP A 57 5.59 -11.42 -6.78
N LEU A 58 6.73 -12.10 -6.58
CA LEU A 58 7.61 -12.53 -7.65
C LEU A 58 7.00 -13.64 -8.50
N ASP A 59 6.26 -14.58 -7.90
CA ASP A 59 5.59 -15.67 -8.61
C ASP A 59 4.52 -15.17 -9.60
N ARG A 60 4.07 -13.93 -9.43
CA ARG A 60 3.09 -13.27 -10.32
C ARG A 60 3.75 -12.44 -11.41
N ALA A 61 5.06 -12.30 -11.38
CA ALA A 61 5.79 -11.59 -12.41
C ALA A 61 5.93 -12.47 -13.67
N THR A 62 5.76 -11.87 -14.85
CA THR A 62 6.00 -12.58 -16.11
C THR A 62 7.51 -12.69 -16.37
N SER A 63 7.94 -13.75 -17.05
CA SER A 63 9.36 -13.95 -17.43
C SER A 63 9.91 -12.73 -18.18
N ARG A 64 9.10 -12.09 -19.04
CA ARG A 64 9.47 -10.87 -19.74
C ARG A 64 9.71 -9.70 -18.78
N ALA A 65 8.82 -9.50 -17.80
CA ALA A 65 8.96 -8.42 -16.80
C ALA A 65 10.23 -8.63 -15.95
N ILE A 66 10.55 -9.88 -15.64
CA ILE A 66 11.79 -10.25 -14.91
C ILE A 66 13.02 -9.92 -15.76
N ALA A 67 13.05 -10.37 -17.00
CA ALA A 67 14.17 -10.14 -17.92
C ALA A 67 14.44 -8.64 -18.17
N GLU A 68 13.37 -7.82 -18.18
CA GLU A 68 13.45 -6.36 -18.38
C GLU A 68 13.61 -5.58 -17.05
N GLY A 69 13.67 -6.24 -15.88
CA GLY A 69 13.75 -5.60 -14.55
C GLY A 69 12.47 -4.88 -14.10
N ARG A 70 11.42 -4.86 -14.93
CA ARG A 70 10.16 -4.15 -14.65
C ARG A 70 9.31 -4.77 -13.53
N HIS A 71 9.60 -6.02 -13.15
CA HIS A 71 8.94 -6.65 -12.01
C HIS A 71 9.17 -5.87 -10.71
N LEU A 72 10.36 -5.27 -10.54
CA LEU A 72 10.69 -4.46 -9.37
C LEU A 72 9.80 -3.21 -9.20
N GLU A 73 9.17 -2.75 -10.28
CA GLU A 73 8.24 -1.62 -10.20
C GLU A 73 6.96 -1.89 -9.38
N ALA A 74 6.68 -3.16 -9.06
CA ALA A 74 5.56 -3.57 -8.23
C ALA A 74 5.98 -4.59 -7.16
N GLN A 75 7.19 -4.47 -6.66
CA GLN A 75 7.73 -5.34 -5.61
C GLN A 75 6.93 -5.23 -4.33
N LEU A 76 6.56 -4.00 -3.95
CA LEU A 76 5.69 -3.69 -2.83
C LEU A 76 4.45 -2.93 -3.31
N ASN A 77 3.31 -3.25 -2.71
CA ASN A 77 2.09 -2.47 -2.79
C ASN A 77 1.86 -1.81 -1.42
N VAL A 78 1.68 -0.51 -1.42
CA VAL A 78 1.55 0.31 -0.21
C VAL A 78 0.25 1.09 -0.27
N MET A 79 -0.54 1.08 0.81
CA MET A 79 -1.83 1.75 0.88
C MET A 79 -1.93 2.66 2.12
N SER A 80 -2.81 3.68 2.05
CA SER A 80 -3.16 4.49 3.21
C SER A 80 -3.88 3.66 4.27
N ALA A 81 -3.35 3.65 5.49
CA ALA A 81 -3.99 3.03 6.64
C ALA A 81 -5.35 3.68 6.93
N ARG A 82 -5.44 5.01 6.87
CA ARG A 82 -6.71 5.75 7.08
C ARG A 82 -7.80 5.32 6.10
N MET A 83 -7.43 5.11 4.83
CA MET A 83 -8.39 4.67 3.83
C MET A 83 -8.89 3.26 4.09
N VAL A 84 -7.99 2.30 4.32
CA VAL A 84 -8.40 0.91 4.53
C VAL A 84 -9.17 0.72 5.84
N GLN A 85 -8.81 1.43 6.90
CA GLN A 85 -9.53 1.42 8.18
C GLN A 85 -10.95 1.97 8.04
N PHE A 86 -11.15 2.98 7.18
CA PHE A 86 -12.49 3.47 6.86
C PHE A 86 -13.31 2.47 6.06
N LEU A 87 -12.69 1.73 5.13
CA LEU A 87 -13.36 0.73 4.31
C LEU A 87 -13.73 -0.53 5.08
N ALA A 88 -12.90 -0.94 6.05
CA ALA A 88 -13.05 -2.22 6.74
C ALA A 88 -12.71 -2.08 8.24
N PRO A 89 -13.59 -2.56 9.14
CA PRO A 89 -13.47 -2.33 10.57
C PRO A 89 -12.45 -3.24 11.27
N THR A 90 -12.10 -4.38 10.67
CA THR A 90 -11.17 -5.33 11.30
C THR A 90 -9.87 -5.45 10.53
N PRO A 91 -8.73 -5.69 11.21
CA PRO A 91 -7.44 -5.90 10.53
C PRO A 91 -7.49 -7.02 9.48
N ALA A 92 -8.22 -8.10 9.74
CA ALA A 92 -8.36 -9.21 8.80
C ALA A 92 -9.06 -8.78 7.50
N GLU A 93 -10.09 -7.95 7.58
CA GLU A 93 -10.77 -7.39 6.41
C GLU A 93 -9.91 -6.34 5.69
N GLN A 94 -9.18 -5.51 6.44
CA GLN A 94 -8.23 -4.51 5.91
C GLN A 94 -7.12 -5.20 5.09
N ALA A 95 -6.56 -6.30 5.59
CA ALA A 95 -5.55 -7.10 4.89
C ALA A 95 -6.05 -7.63 3.54
N MET A 96 -7.36 -7.75 3.35
CA MET A 96 -7.96 -8.16 2.07
C MET A 96 -7.81 -7.09 0.97
N ALA A 97 -7.40 -5.84 1.28
CA ALA A 97 -7.05 -4.86 0.24
C ALA A 97 -5.94 -5.39 -0.68
N GLY A 98 -5.06 -6.23 -0.14
CA GLY A 98 -4.07 -6.97 -0.92
C GLY A 98 -2.74 -6.25 -1.04
N ASP A 99 -2.55 -5.20 -0.28
CA ASP A 99 -1.28 -4.48 -0.13
C ASP A 99 -0.42 -5.14 0.96
N GLN A 100 0.90 -4.94 0.89
CA GLN A 100 1.82 -5.46 1.90
C GLN A 100 2.01 -4.48 3.06
N LEU A 101 2.05 -3.17 2.79
CA LEU A 101 2.29 -2.16 3.81
C LEU A 101 1.12 -1.16 3.87
N PHE A 102 0.73 -0.80 5.09
CA PHE A 102 -0.32 0.18 5.34
C PHE A 102 0.25 1.30 6.20
N LEU A 103 0.26 2.53 5.64
CA LEU A 103 0.92 3.68 6.25
C LEU A 103 -0.09 4.73 6.70
N ASP A 104 0.08 5.27 7.90
CA ASP A 104 -0.48 6.55 8.29
C ASP A 104 0.52 7.66 7.92
N LEU A 105 0.50 8.04 6.67
CA LEU A 105 1.32 9.08 6.05
C LEU A 105 0.54 9.69 4.88
N ASP A 106 0.76 10.95 4.57
CA ASP A 106 0.30 11.54 3.31
C ASP A 106 1.04 10.92 2.13
N ILE A 107 0.37 9.99 1.46
CA ILE A 107 0.90 9.27 0.30
C ILE A 107 0.49 9.89 -1.04
N SER A 108 -0.05 11.11 -1.03
CA SER A 108 -0.50 11.81 -2.24
C SER A 108 0.62 11.97 -3.27
N VAL A 109 0.23 12.17 -4.53
CA VAL A 109 1.18 12.40 -5.64
C VAL A 109 2.05 13.62 -5.39
N THR A 110 1.50 14.66 -4.76
CA THR A 110 2.22 15.89 -4.43
C THR A 110 3.25 15.66 -3.34
N ASN A 111 2.90 14.89 -2.29
CA ASN A 111 3.80 14.64 -1.18
C ASN A 111 4.88 13.59 -1.52
N LEU A 112 4.50 12.54 -2.25
CA LEU A 112 5.41 11.46 -2.61
C LEU A 112 5.46 11.26 -4.15
N PRO A 113 6.04 12.19 -4.93
CA PRO A 113 6.22 11.95 -6.37
C PRO A 113 7.05 10.69 -6.63
N THR A 114 6.98 10.15 -7.84
CA THR A 114 7.83 9.02 -8.26
C THR A 114 9.30 9.29 -7.96
N GLY A 115 9.99 8.31 -7.40
CA GLY A 115 11.37 8.42 -6.93
C GLY A 115 11.51 8.91 -5.49
N SER A 116 10.42 9.31 -4.82
CA SER A 116 10.45 9.62 -3.39
C SER A 116 10.87 8.40 -2.59
N ARG A 117 11.63 8.63 -1.52
CA ARG A 117 12.12 7.58 -0.63
C ARG A 117 11.51 7.68 0.75
N LEU A 118 11.20 6.53 1.31
CA LEU A 118 10.67 6.39 2.66
C LEU A 118 11.60 5.49 3.47
N ALA A 119 12.13 6.02 4.58
CA ALA A 119 12.79 5.21 5.61
C ALA A 119 11.71 4.62 6.52
N ILE A 120 11.80 3.32 6.82
CA ILE A 120 10.87 2.58 7.67
C ILE A 120 11.68 1.89 8.77
N GLY A 121 11.37 2.20 10.04
CA GLY A 121 12.17 1.73 11.15
C GLY A 121 13.61 2.27 11.07
N ASP A 122 14.55 1.42 11.47
CA ASP A 122 15.97 1.85 11.59
C ASP A 122 16.77 1.64 10.29
N GLU A 123 16.43 0.67 9.44
CA GLU A 123 17.29 0.20 8.35
C GLU A 123 16.61 0.18 6.98
N ALA A 124 15.31 -0.09 6.93
CA ALA A 124 14.62 -0.32 5.68
C ALA A 124 14.39 0.99 4.91
N LEU A 125 14.60 0.93 3.59
CA LEU A 125 14.37 2.03 2.67
C LEU A 125 13.62 1.54 1.44
N ILE A 126 12.50 2.19 1.13
CA ILE A 126 11.73 1.92 -0.08
C ILE A 126 11.66 3.15 -0.97
N GLU A 127 11.46 2.94 -2.27
CA GLU A 127 11.33 4.01 -3.27
C GLU A 127 10.02 3.86 -4.06
N VAL A 128 9.28 4.96 -4.18
CA VAL A 128 8.03 5.04 -4.96
C VAL A 128 8.33 4.85 -6.44
N THR A 129 7.69 3.87 -7.08
CA THR A 129 7.87 3.60 -8.51
C THR A 129 6.83 4.33 -9.38
N ALA A 130 7.10 4.39 -10.68
CA ALA A 130 6.21 5.02 -11.65
C ALA A 130 4.96 4.17 -11.98
N LYS A 131 4.97 2.89 -11.65
CA LYS A 131 3.87 1.98 -11.98
C LYS A 131 2.59 2.35 -11.23
N PRO A 132 1.47 2.61 -11.92
CA PRO A 132 0.22 2.96 -11.26
C PRO A 132 -0.30 1.80 -10.40
N HIS A 133 -0.87 2.13 -9.24
CA HIS A 133 -1.61 1.20 -8.41
C HIS A 133 -3.08 1.59 -8.37
N ASN A 134 -3.90 0.93 -9.19
CA ASN A 134 -5.30 1.27 -9.40
C ASN A 134 -6.23 0.27 -8.70
N GLY A 135 -7.45 0.72 -8.38
CA GLY A 135 -8.54 -0.16 -7.96
C GLY A 135 -8.89 -1.16 -9.08
N CYS A 136 -8.83 -2.44 -8.76
CA CYS A 136 -9.08 -3.53 -9.69
C CYS A 136 -10.36 -4.30 -9.34
N ALA A 137 -10.75 -5.27 -10.18
CA ALA A 137 -11.93 -6.10 -9.95
C ALA A 137 -11.93 -6.80 -8.58
N LYS A 138 -10.75 -7.18 -8.05
CA LYS A 138 -10.64 -7.77 -6.70
C LYS A 138 -10.93 -6.75 -5.60
N PHE A 139 -10.52 -5.50 -5.79
CA PHE A 139 -10.81 -4.40 -4.85
C PHE A 139 -12.33 -4.10 -4.86
N LEU A 140 -12.92 -4.00 -6.05
CA LEU A 140 -14.36 -3.83 -6.23
C LEU A 140 -15.17 -4.95 -5.53
N ALA A 141 -14.77 -6.20 -5.73
CA ALA A 141 -15.47 -7.34 -5.12
C ALA A 141 -15.41 -7.35 -3.58
N ARG A 142 -14.40 -6.71 -2.99
CA ARG A 142 -14.18 -6.68 -1.54
C ARG A 142 -14.79 -5.46 -0.87
N PHE A 143 -14.70 -4.30 -1.49
CA PHE A 143 -15.07 -3.02 -0.88
C PHE A 143 -16.22 -2.30 -1.60
N GLY A 144 -16.77 -2.88 -2.65
CA GLY A 144 -17.94 -2.38 -3.38
C GLY A 144 -17.60 -1.41 -4.51
N LEU A 145 -18.65 -1.12 -5.29
CA LEU A 145 -18.55 -0.30 -6.49
C LEU A 145 -18.14 1.15 -6.16
N ASP A 146 -18.77 1.75 -5.15
CA ASP A 146 -18.52 3.14 -4.76
C ASP A 146 -17.07 3.35 -4.32
N ALA A 147 -16.53 2.45 -3.49
CA ALA A 147 -15.13 2.50 -3.08
C ALA A 147 -14.17 2.33 -4.27
N ALA A 148 -14.48 1.39 -5.19
CA ALA A 148 -13.67 1.18 -6.39
C ALA A 148 -13.71 2.38 -7.34
N ALA A 149 -14.87 3.00 -7.53
CA ALA A 149 -15.03 4.21 -8.31
C ALA A 149 -14.28 5.39 -7.66
N PHE A 150 -14.40 5.56 -6.35
CA PHE A 150 -13.81 6.64 -5.59
C PHE A 150 -12.27 6.63 -5.63
N VAL A 151 -11.63 5.48 -5.39
CA VAL A 151 -10.16 5.40 -5.45
C VAL A 151 -9.60 5.62 -6.86
N ASN A 152 -10.40 5.41 -7.91
CA ASN A 152 -10.04 5.64 -9.30
C ASN A 152 -10.45 7.02 -9.83
N ALA A 153 -11.26 7.78 -9.08
CA ALA A 153 -11.65 9.16 -9.41
C ALA A 153 -10.46 10.14 -9.32
N PRO A 154 -10.56 11.37 -9.85
CA PRO A 154 -9.47 12.36 -9.79
C PRO A 154 -8.92 12.57 -8.37
N VAL A 155 -9.78 12.76 -7.38
CA VAL A 155 -9.38 12.92 -5.95
C VAL A 155 -8.70 11.66 -5.42
N GLY A 156 -9.21 10.47 -5.77
CA GLY A 156 -8.63 9.19 -5.36
C GLY A 156 -7.24 8.97 -5.93
N LYS A 157 -7.00 9.39 -7.17
CA LYS A 157 -5.68 9.34 -7.83
C LYS A 157 -4.72 10.37 -7.26
N GLU A 158 -5.18 11.62 -7.03
CA GLU A 158 -4.39 12.68 -6.40
C GLU A 158 -3.87 12.23 -5.03
N LEU A 159 -4.75 11.72 -4.18
CA LEU A 159 -4.44 11.26 -2.83
C LEU A 159 -3.86 9.84 -2.79
N ARG A 160 -3.75 9.17 -3.93
CA ARG A 160 -3.36 7.75 -4.03
C ARG A 160 -4.13 6.84 -3.08
N LEU A 161 -5.44 7.01 -3.00
CA LEU A 161 -6.29 6.26 -2.05
C LEU A 161 -6.26 4.75 -2.25
N ARG A 162 -5.97 4.27 -3.46
CA ARG A 162 -5.67 2.86 -3.71
C ARG A 162 -4.23 2.49 -3.33
N GLY A 163 -3.37 3.47 -3.11
CA GLY A 163 -1.98 3.26 -2.79
C GLY A 163 -1.01 3.53 -3.95
N PHE A 164 0.22 3.11 -3.75
CA PHE A 164 1.29 3.19 -4.74
C PHE A 164 2.12 1.90 -4.76
N ASN A 165 2.88 1.74 -5.83
CA ASN A 165 3.88 0.68 -5.94
C ASN A 165 5.25 1.20 -5.50
N ALA A 166 6.03 0.34 -4.86
CA ALA A 166 7.39 0.66 -4.43
C ALA A 166 8.35 -0.51 -4.69
N ARG A 167 9.64 -0.19 -4.62
CA ARG A 167 10.73 -1.16 -4.57
C ARG A 167 11.54 -1.00 -3.30
N VAL A 168 12.17 -2.06 -2.84
CA VAL A 168 13.11 -2.02 -1.73
C VAL A 168 14.46 -1.49 -2.24
N VAL A 169 15.00 -0.47 -1.57
CA VAL A 169 16.31 0.12 -1.86
C VAL A 169 17.35 -0.38 -0.85
N SER A 170 16.96 -0.48 0.42
CA SER A 170 17.74 -1.12 1.49
C SER A 170 16.81 -2.06 2.25
N GLY A 171 17.27 -3.27 2.49
CA GLY A 171 16.55 -4.23 3.31
C GLY A 171 16.57 -3.86 4.78
N GLY A 172 15.81 -4.61 5.58
CA GLY A 172 15.75 -4.45 7.02
C GLY A 172 14.47 -5.04 7.60
N VAL A 173 14.46 -5.18 8.90
CA VAL A 173 13.29 -5.64 9.64
C VAL A 173 12.35 -4.47 9.89
N ILE A 174 11.07 -4.68 9.62
CA ILE A 174 10.00 -3.69 9.83
C ILE A 174 8.92 -4.27 10.73
N ARG A 175 8.31 -3.42 11.57
CA ARG A 175 7.26 -3.79 12.54
C ARG A 175 6.08 -2.83 12.46
N ALA A 176 4.90 -3.33 12.75
CA ALA A 176 3.77 -2.45 13.02
C ALA A 176 4.14 -1.50 14.18
N GLY A 177 3.89 -0.20 14.00
CA GLY A 177 4.32 0.86 14.93
C GLY A 177 5.62 1.57 14.55
N ASP A 178 6.40 1.05 13.61
CA ASP A 178 7.63 1.69 13.14
C ASP A 178 7.35 3.07 12.54
N LYS A 179 8.28 3.99 12.76
CA LYS A 179 8.22 5.30 12.11
C LYS A 179 8.52 5.20 10.63
N VAL A 180 7.72 5.91 9.85
CA VAL A 180 7.90 6.05 8.40
C VAL A 180 8.22 7.51 8.11
N ARG A 181 9.40 7.76 7.57
CA ARG A 181 9.89 9.12 7.29
C ARG A 181 10.13 9.32 5.81
N ARG A 182 9.54 10.37 5.25
CA ARG A 182 9.88 10.87 3.93
C ARG A 182 11.27 11.50 3.98
N LEU A 183 12.15 11.12 3.04
CA LEU A 183 13.51 11.64 2.87
C LEU A 183 13.55 12.76 1.84
#